data_1b560f40b69e5564bb6153a59738bdc7
#
_entry.id   1b560f40b69e5564bb6153a59738bdc7
#
_cell.length_a   1.000
_cell.length_b   1.000
_cell.length_c   1.000
_cell.angle_alpha   90.00
_cell.angle_beta   90.00
_cell.angle_gamma   90.00
#
_symmetry.space_group_name_H-M   'P 1'
#
loop_
_entity.id
_entity.type
_entity.pdbx_description
1 polymer ?
#
loop_
_entity_poly.entity_id
_entity_poly.type
_entity_poly.pdbx_seq_one_letter_code
_entity_poly.pdbx_strand_id
1 'polypeptide(L)'
;MGKITAAITGVGQYLPEYILTNDELSRMVDTNDEWIMSHTGIKTRHILKGEGIGSSYMGARAVINLLDKTGVDPMEIDVVICATVTPDMFFPSTGNLIADQAGCKNAFAFDVSAACSGFLFALTTGAKFIEAGTSKKVFVVGADKMSSIVDYTDRSTCPLFGDAAAAVLLEANTEGFGVVDSILHSDGSGEMQLYMKAGGSRYPASVETVQNNWHTIMWDGHAVFKAAVSKMSDVSVEMMERHNLKGEDIRFLVPHQANLRIIDATARRMGITQDKCMINIDRNGNTTAATIPSCLYDYEKELRKGDNLILSAFGGGYTWGATYVKWAYDGLKA
;
A
#
# COMPACT_ATOMS: atom_id res chain seq x y z
N MET A 1 6.36 -16.68 -29.44
CA MET A 1 6.65 -15.47 -28.62
C MET A 1 6.54 -15.87 -27.16
N GLY A 2 7.50 -15.49 -26.30
CA GLY A 2 7.40 -15.73 -24.87
C GLY A 2 6.15 -15.06 -24.27
N LYS A 3 5.68 -15.57 -23.12
CA LYS A 3 4.57 -14.94 -22.38
C LYS A 3 4.98 -13.52 -21.97
N ILE A 4 4.19 -12.51 -22.31
CA ILE A 4 4.40 -11.15 -21.83
C ILE A 4 4.01 -11.09 -20.34
N THR A 5 4.87 -10.54 -19.52
CA THR A 5 4.62 -10.23 -18.10
C THR A 5 4.72 -8.71 -17.88
N ALA A 6 4.16 -8.21 -16.80
CA ALA A 6 4.29 -6.81 -16.40
C ALA A 6 5.46 -6.67 -15.41
N ALA A 7 6.57 -6.10 -15.85
CA ALA A 7 7.72 -5.83 -14.99
C ALA A 7 7.55 -4.51 -14.25
N ILE A 8 7.92 -4.49 -12.97
CA ILE A 8 8.17 -3.23 -12.27
C ILE A 8 9.52 -2.72 -12.79
N THR A 9 9.53 -1.51 -13.35
CA THR A 9 10.74 -0.88 -13.94
C THR A 9 11.15 0.40 -13.24
N GLY A 10 10.35 0.86 -12.28
CA GLY A 10 10.67 1.99 -11.44
C GLY A 10 9.75 2.08 -10.24
N VAL A 11 10.23 2.69 -9.16
CA VAL A 11 9.48 2.99 -7.94
C VAL A 11 9.69 4.44 -7.54
N GLY A 12 8.66 5.09 -7.00
CA GLY A 12 8.68 6.45 -6.50
C GLY A 12 7.92 6.57 -5.19
N GLN A 13 8.26 7.56 -4.38
CA GLN A 13 7.65 7.77 -3.06
C GLN A 13 7.46 9.26 -2.78
N TYR A 14 6.48 9.56 -1.97
CA TYR A 14 6.33 10.84 -1.28
C TYR A 14 5.89 10.60 0.16
N LEU A 15 6.66 11.14 1.09
CA LEU A 15 6.32 11.21 2.51
C LEU A 15 6.13 12.69 2.88
N PRO A 16 5.03 13.07 3.56
CA PRO A 16 4.85 14.42 4.08
C PRO A 16 5.98 14.82 5.05
N GLU A 17 6.31 16.11 5.07
CA GLU A 17 7.44 16.62 5.89
C GLU A 17 7.18 16.55 7.41
N TYR A 18 5.90 16.73 7.81
CA TYR A 18 5.57 16.74 9.23
C TYR A 18 5.58 15.32 9.82
N ILE A 19 6.42 15.13 10.82
CA ILE A 19 6.58 13.85 11.54
C ILE A 19 5.88 13.95 12.90
N LEU A 20 4.84 13.15 13.09
CA LEU A 20 4.14 12.99 14.36
C LEU A 20 4.84 11.89 15.18
N THR A 21 5.38 12.25 16.33
CA THR A 21 6.08 11.34 17.24
C THR A 21 5.15 10.69 18.27
N ASN A 22 5.60 9.60 18.91
CA ASN A 22 4.88 8.98 20.02
C ASN A 22 4.79 9.93 21.24
N ASP A 23 5.83 10.74 21.48
CA ASP A 23 5.81 11.76 22.55
C ASP A 23 4.73 12.83 22.31
N GLU A 24 4.53 13.24 21.06
CA GLU A 24 3.47 14.18 20.73
C GLU A 24 2.08 13.55 20.89
N LEU A 25 1.90 12.29 20.46
CA LEU A 25 0.65 11.55 20.66
C LEU A 25 0.31 11.36 22.16
N SER A 26 1.32 11.17 23.01
CA SER A 26 1.11 11.02 24.46
C SER A 26 0.54 12.27 25.14
N ARG A 27 0.57 13.43 24.45
CA ARG A 27 -0.06 14.68 24.92
C ARG A 27 -1.51 14.80 24.46
N MET A 28 -1.93 13.97 23.50
CA MET A 28 -3.29 13.98 22.92
C MET A 28 -4.18 12.91 23.54
N VAL A 29 -3.62 11.72 23.79
CA VAL A 29 -4.34 10.55 24.32
C VAL A 29 -3.51 9.84 25.39
N ASP A 30 -4.17 9.05 26.24
CA ASP A 30 -3.53 8.26 27.29
C ASP A 30 -2.72 7.09 26.70
N THR A 31 -1.47 7.38 26.32
CA THR A 31 -0.50 6.43 25.74
C THR A 31 0.94 6.87 26.06
N ASN A 32 1.92 6.06 25.65
CA ASN A 32 3.34 6.41 25.74
C ASN A 32 4.14 5.65 24.66
N ASP A 33 5.41 6.06 24.45
CA ASP A 33 6.29 5.47 23.44
C ASP A 33 6.51 3.96 23.66
N GLU A 34 6.75 3.53 24.91
CA GLU A 34 6.99 2.11 25.24
C GLU A 34 5.78 1.24 24.86
N TRP A 35 4.57 1.71 25.18
CA TRP A 35 3.34 0.98 24.85
C TRP A 35 3.15 0.87 23.33
N ILE A 36 3.28 1.99 22.59
CA ILE A 36 3.11 2.00 21.14
C ILE A 36 4.15 1.09 20.47
N MET A 37 5.43 1.24 20.83
CA MET A 37 6.52 0.46 20.27
C MET A 37 6.35 -1.03 20.53
N SER A 38 6.05 -1.44 21.76
CA SER A 38 5.91 -2.86 22.11
C SER A 38 4.69 -3.53 21.44
N HIS A 39 3.64 -2.78 21.15
CA HIS A 39 2.41 -3.31 20.56
C HIS A 39 2.38 -3.24 19.03
N THR A 40 3.07 -2.27 18.42
CA THR A 40 2.95 -1.99 16.99
C THR A 40 4.28 -1.98 16.24
N GLY A 41 5.38 -1.62 16.91
CA GLY A 41 6.67 -1.34 16.32
C GLY A 41 6.80 0.10 15.76
N ILE A 42 5.78 0.97 15.93
CA ILE A 42 5.73 2.31 15.33
C ILE A 42 6.36 3.34 16.28
N LYS A 43 7.36 4.07 15.78
CA LYS A 43 8.01 5.18 16.50
C LYS A 43 7.51 6.55 16.03
N THR A 44 7.34 6.70 14.72
CA THR A 44 6.87 7.93 14.09
C THR A 44 5.92 7.63 12.94
N ARG A 45 5.22 8.65 12.45
CA ARG A 45 4.43 8.63 11.22
C ARG A 45 4.44 10.01 10.58
N HIS A 46 4.32 10.04 9.25
CA HIS A 46 4.24 11.27 8.50
C HIS A 46 2.78 11.72 8.39
N ILE A 47 2.51 13.02 8.48
CA ILE A 47 1.15 13.60 8.41
C ILE A 47 1.15 14.75 7.40
N LEU A 48 0.25 14.70 6.44
CA LEU A 48 0.06 15.75 5.44
C LEU A 48 -0.71 16.93 6.05
N LYS A 49 -0.01 18.03 6.27
CA LYS A 49 -0.60 19.30 6.73
C LYS A 49 -0.96 20.20 5.55
N GLY A 50 -2.00 20.99 5.72
CA GLY A 50 -2.48 21.98 4.74
C GLY A 50 -3.95 21.77 4.39
N GLU A 51 -4.63 22.88 4.11
CA GLU A 51 -6.01 22.88 3.64
C GLU A 51 -6.09 22.60 2.13
N GLY A 52 -7.13 21.90 1.70
CA GLY A 52 -7.40 21.66 0.27
C GLY A 52 -6.42 20.71 -0.42
N ILE A 53 -5.56 20.02 0.32
CA ILE A 53 -4.65 19.00 -0.23
C ILE A 53 -4.99 17.63 0.32
N GLY A 54 -5.05 16.64 -0.57
CA GLY A 54 -5.50 15.28 -0.27
C GLY A 54 -4.54 14.20 -0.77
N SER A 55 -5.06 13.02 -0.95
CA SER A 55 -4.29 11.86 -1.39
C SER A 55 -3.71 12.04 -2.79
N SER A 56 -4.42 12.75 -3.70
CA SER A 56 -3.91 13.03 -5.04
C SER A 56 -2.64 13.86 -5.05
N TYR A 57 -2.51 14.81 -4.12
CA TYR A 57 -1.30 15.62 -3.96
C TYR A 57 -0.07 14.77 -3.67
N MET A 58 -0.20 13.80 -2.76
CA MET A 58 0.89 12.89 -2.43
C MET A 58 1.16 11.93 -3.59
N GLY A 59 0.10 11.37 -4.18
CA GLY A 59 0.20 10.44 -5.30
C GLY A 59 0.90 11.05 -6.51
N ALA A 60 0.56 12.28 -6.87
CA ALA A 60 1.22 12.99 -7.96
C ALA A 60 2.71 13.20 -7.69
N ARG A 61 3.11 13.54 -6.46
CA ARG A 61 4.52 13.70 -6.09
C ARG A 61 5.30 12.40 -6.12
N ALA A 62 4.68 11.29 -5.70
CA ALA A 62 5.29 9.97 -5.82
C ALA A 62 5.52 9.59 -7.29
N VAL A 63 4.54 9.90 -8.17
CA VAL A 63 4.67 9.70 -9.62
C VAL A 63 5.75 10.61 -10.22
N ILE A 64 5.78 11.90 -9.87
CA ILE A 64 6.81 12.84 -10.33
C ILE A 64 8.20 12.38 -9.88
N ASN A 65 8.38 11.97 -8.63
CA ASN A 65 9.63 11.40 -8.14
C ASN A 65 10.08 10.18 -8.98
N LEU A 66 9.14 9.33 -9.38
CA LEU A 66 9.42 8.18 -10.24
C LEU A 66 9.82 8.63 -11.66
N LEU A 67 9.10 9.57 -12.25
CA LEU A 67 9.40 10.13 -13.57
C LEU A 67 10.80 10.77 -13.59
N ASP A 68 11.14 11.57 -12.58
CA ASP A 68 12.47 12.20 -12.43
C ASP A 68 13.58 11.15 -12.34
N LYS A 69 13.35 10.05 -11.61
CA LYS A 69 14.33 8.97 -11.47
C LYS A 69 14.55 8.17 -12.75
N THR A 70 13.48 7.94 -13.50
CA THR A 70 13.51 7.03 -14.66
C THR A 70 13.75 7.76 -15.97
N GLY A 71 13.47 9.08 -16.03
CA GLY A 71 13.50 9.87 -17.25
C GLY A 71 12.38 9.54 -18.24
N VAL A 72 11.34 8.83 -17.80
CA VAL A 72 10.17 8.50 -18.62
C VAL A 72 9.35 9.75 -18.88
N ASP A 73 8.95 9.98 -20.14
CA ASP A 73 8.05 11.07 -20.49
C ASP A 73 6.64 10.78 -19.94
N PRO A 74 6.02 11.68 -19.15
CA PRO A 74 4.66 11.49 -18.65
C PRO A 74 3.63 11.32 -19.78
N MET A 75 3.91 11.80 -20.99
CA MET A 75 3.07 11.61 -22.18
C MET A 75 3.06 10.17 -22.71
N GLU A 76 4.01 9.32 -22.29
CA GLU A 76 4.04 7.90 -22.66
C GLU A 76 3.17 7.01 -21.77
N ILE A 77 2.61 7.56 -20.69
CA ILE A 77 1.80 6.80 -19.74
C ILE A 77 0.40 6.58 -20.30
N ASP A 78 -0.03 5.33 -20.34
CA ASP A 78 -1.34 4.92 -20.86
C ASP A 78 -2.41 4.86 -19.75
N VAL A 79 -2.02 4.46 -18.53
CA VAL A 79 -2.95 4.23 -17.42
C VAL A 79 -2.35 4.67 -16.10
N VAL A 80 -3.19 5.30 -15.24
CA VAL A 80 -2.87 5.55 -13.82
C VAL A 80 -3.94 4.88 -12.96
N ILE A 81 -3.56 3.92 -12.13
CA ILE A 81 -4.45 3.23 -11.19
C ILE A 81 -4.06 3.64 -9.77
N CYS A 82 -4.97 4.26 -9.05
CA CYS A 82 -4.76 4.63 -7.65
C CYS A 82 -5.49 3.67 -6.71
N ALA A 83 -4.77 3.03 -5.81
CA ALA A 83 -5.35 2.32 -4.67
C ALA A 83 -5.47 3.28 -3.49
N THR A 84 -6.71 3.54 -3.05
CA THR A 84 -6.98 4.46 -1.94
C THR A 84 -8.30 4.15 -1.24
N VAL A 85 -8.37 4.46 0.06
CA VAL A 85 -9.60 4.50 0.87
C VAL A 85 -9.90 5.92 1.37
N THR A 86 -9.01 6.85 1.05
CA THR A 86 -9.15 8.28 1.37
C THR A 86 -9.10 9.11 0.08
N PRO A 87 -10.02 8.86 -0.89
CA PRO A 87 -10.04 9.64 -2.11
C PRO A 87 -10.27 11.11 -1.78
N ASP A 88 -9.76 12.02 -2.62
CA ASP A 88 -9.98 13.45 -2.44
C ASP A 88 -11.48 13.79 -2.44
N MET A 89 -12.25 13.07 -3.24
CA MET A 89 -13.71 13.16 -3.37
C MET A 89 -14.25 11.88 -4.02
N PHE A 90 -15.56 11.65 -4.01
CA PHE A 90 -16.16 10.48 -4.65
C PHE A 90 -15.91 10.42 -6.17
N PHE A 91 -15.96 11.56 -6.82
CA PHE A 91 -15.60 11.79 -8.23
C PHE A 91 -15.21 13.26 -8.44
N PRO A 92 -14.24 13.56 -9.34
CA PRO A 92 -13.45 12.61 -10.11
C PRO A 92 -12.60 11.69 -9.24
N SER A 93 -12.08 10.59 -9.81
CA SER A 93 -11.20 9.66 -9.08
C SER A 93 -9.88 10.33 -8.70
N THR A 94 -9.28 9.86 -7.61
CA THR A 94 -7.94 10.31 -7.18
C THR A 94 -6.89 10.04 -8.26
N GLY A 95 -6.99 8.91 -8.95
CA GLY A 95 -6.13 8.57 -10.09
C GLY A 95 -6.19 9.61 -11.22
N ASN A 96 -7.39 10.16 -11.55
CA ASN A 96 -7.51 11.24 -12.53
C ASN A 96 -6.76 12.50 -12.10
N LEU A 97 -6.88 12.87 -10.82
CA LEU A 97 -6.20 14.03 -10.27
C LEU A 97 -4.68 13.84 -10.25
N ILE A 98 -4.21 12.62 -9.93
CA ILE A 98 -2.79 12.26 -9.99
C ILE A 98 -2.27 12.37 -11.42
N ALA A 99 -2.98 11.80 -12.40
CA ALA A 99 -2.58 11.85 -13.80
C ALA A 99 -2.47 13.27 -14.31
N ASP A 100 -3.43 14.13 -13.98
CA ASP A 100 -3.43 15.54 -14.35
C ASP A 100 -2.25 16.31 -13.72
N GLN A 101 -2.06 16.17 -12.41
CA GLN A 101 -1.01 16.86 -11.64
C GLN A 101 0.41 16.39 -12.02
N ALA A 102 0.56 15.11 -12.39
CA ALA A 102 1.84 14.54 -12.84
C ALA A 102 2.12 14.72 -14.34
N GLY A 103 1.21 15.35 -15.09
CA GLY A 103 1.39 15.62 -16.52
C GLY A 103 1.11 14.43 -17.44
N CYS A 104 0.53 13.33 -16.95
CA CYS A 104 0.21 12.12 -17.72
C CYS A 104 -1.07 12.33 -18.57
N LYS A 105 -1.03 13.27 -19.51
CA LYS A 105 -2.23 13.76 -20.25
C LYS A 105 -2.84 12.74 -21.21
N ASN A 106 -2.06 11.73 -21.61
CA ASN A 106 -2.55 10.65 -22.48
C ASN A 106 -3.17 9.48 -21.69
N ALA A 107 -2.97 9.43 -20.37
CA ALA A 107 -3.45 8.34 -19.54
C ALA A 107 -4.95 8.44 -19.25
N PHE A 108 -5.64 7.30 -19.31
CA PHE A 108 -6.90 7.19 -18.56
C PHE A 108 -6.60 6.72 -17.13
N ALA A 109 -7.48 7.07 -16.19
CA ALA A 109 -7.22 6.79 -14.80
C ALA A 109 -8.48 6.41 -14.01
N PHE A 110 -8.31 5.65 -12.93
CA PHE A 110 -9.38 5.24 -12.02
C PHE A 110 -8.82 4.79 -10.67
N ASP A 111 -9.72 4.68 -9.67
CA ASP A 111 -9.37 4.21 -8.34
C ASP A 111 -9.78 2.76 -8.10
N VAL A 112 -9.01 2.09 -7.23
CA VAL A 112 -9.30 0.75 -6.71
C VAL A 112 -9.45 0.85 -5.19
N SER A 113 -10.60 0.44 -4.66
CA SER A 113 -10.87 0.39 -3.22
C SER A 113 -10.80 -1.05 -2.72
N ALA A 114 -9.71 -1.41 -2.05
CA ALA A 114 -9.50 -2.70 -1.37
C ALA A 114 -8.66 -2.52 -0.09
N ALA A 115 -8.81 -1.38 0.56
CA ALA A 115 -8.12 -0.98 1.80
C ALA A 115 -6.61 -1.24 1.72
N CYS A 116 -6.02 -1.76 2.81
CA CYS A 116 -4.58 -2.00 2.88
C CYS A 116 -4.06 -3.01 1.84
N SER A 117 -4.92 -3.85 1.27
CA SER A 117 -4.59 -4.74 0.16
C SER A 117 -4.72 -4.06 -1.21
N GLY A 118 -5.19 -2.82 -1.26
CA GLY A 118 -5.51 -2.10 -2.49
C GLY A 118 -4.39 -2.08 -3.50
N PHE A 119 -3.14 -1.94 -3.05
CA PHE A 119 -2.00 -1.98 -3.94
C PHE A 119 -1.86 -3.30 -4.70
N LEU A 120 -2.08 -4.46 -4.06
CA LEU A 120 -2.02 -5.77 -4.74
C LEU A 120 -3.13 -5.92 -5.79
N PHE A 121 -4.33 -5.43 -5.48
CA PHE A 121 -5.46 -5.42 -6.44
C PHE A 121 -5.16 -4.51 -7.63
N ALA A 122 -4.65 -3.30 -7.38
CA ALA A 122 -4.27 -2.35 -8.42
C ALA A 122 -3.08 -2.87 -9.25
N LEU A 123 -2.07 -3.48 -8.62
CA LEU A 123 -0.90 -4.08 -9.28
C LEU A 123 -1.32 -5.20 -10.22
N THR A 124 -2.20 -6.10 -9.73
CA THR A 124 -2.74 -7.19 -10.54
C THR A 124 -3.55 -6.64 -11.72
N THR A 125 -4.38 -5.62 -11.51
CA THR A 125 -5.16 -4.97 -12.56
C THR A 125 -4.25 -4.33 -13.61
N GLY A 126 -3.25 -3.56 -13.18
CA GLY A 126 -2.26 -2.93 -14.08
C GLY A 126 -1.46 -3.94 -14.88
N ALA A 127 -1.08 -5.06 -14.24
CA ALA A 127 -0.38 -6.14 -14.93
C ALA A 127 -1.23 -6.72 -16.09
N LYS A 128 -2.56 -6.83 -15.91
CA LYS A 128 -3.42 -7.36 -17.00
C LYS A 128 -3.53 -6.42 -18.20
N PHE A 129 -3.46 -5.10 -18.03
CA PHE A 129 -3.38 -4.16 -19.17
C PHE A 129 -2.10 -4.38 -19.99
N ILE A 130 -0.97 -4.58 -19.32
CA ILE A 130 0.32 -4.87 -19.98
C ILE A 130 0.30 -6.25 -20.66
N GLU A 131 -0.12 -7.29 -19.94
CA GLU A 131 -0.16 -8.67 -20.46
C GLU A 131 -1.10 -8.84 -21.64
N ALA A 132 -2.22 -8.09 -21.65
CA ALA A 132 -3.17 -8.06 -22.76
C ALA A 132 -2.66 -7.25 -23.97
N GLY A 133 -1.57 -6.51 -23.84
CA GLY A 133 -1.03 -5.65 -24.88
C GLY A 133 -1.87 -4.40 -25.17
N THR A 134 -2.82 -4.06 -24.29
CA THR A 134 -3.68 -2.88 -24.44
C THR A 134 -3.02 -1.60 -23.95
N SER A 135 -1.99 -1.72 -23.11
CA SER A 135 -1.20 -0.61 -22.58
C SER A 135 0.28 -0.99 -22.53
N LYS A 136 1.16 0.00 -22.67
CA LYS A 136 2.62 -0.18 -22.65
C LYS A 136 3.25 0.24 -21.34
N LYS A 137 2.70 1.31 -20.73
CA LYS A 137 3.19 1.90 -19.46
C LYS A 137 2.01 2.19 -18.54
N VAL A 138 2.04 1.60 -17.35
CA VAL A 138 0.99 1.73 -16.34
C VAL A 138 1.60 2.16 -15.02
N PHE A 139 1.12 3.28 -14.45
CA PHE A 139 1.39 3.61 -13.06
C PHE A 139 0.39 2.93 -12.13
N VAL A 140 0.91 2.27 -11.10
CA VAL A 140 0.13 1.79 -9.96
C VAL A 140 0.57 2.56 -8.73
N VAL A 141 -0.36 3.29 -8.15
CA VAL A 141 -0.12 4.22 -7.04
C VAL A 141 -0.90 3.75 -5.81
N GLY A 142 -0.26 3.66 -4.66
CA GLY A 142 -0.93 3.61 -3.36
C GLY A 142 -0.86 4.98 -2.73
N ALA A 143 -1.98 5.60 -2.36
CA ALA A 143 -2.00 6.94 -1.80
C ALA A 143 -3.15 7.10 -0.80
N ASP A 144 -2.81 7.33 0.47
CA ASP A 144 -3.81 7.56 1.51
C ASP A 144 -3.41 8.68 2.47
N LYS A 145 -4.32 9.63 2.68
CA LYS A 145 -4.28 10.63 3.75
C LYS A 145 -5.08 10.10 4.95
N MET A 146 -4.51 9.14 5.66
CA MET A 146 -5.20 8.48 6.78
C MET A 146 -5.53 9.44 7.91
N SER A 147 -4.71 10.48 8.11
CA SER A 147 -4.96 11.53 9.10
C SER A 147 -6.31 12.25 8.92
N SER A 148 -6.90 12.19 7.74
CA SER A 148 -8.22 12.80 7.47
C SER A 148 -9.40 12.01 8.03
N ILE A 149 -9.20 10.72 8.36
CA ILE A 149 -10.24 9.81 8.86
C ILE A 149 -9.87 9.15 10.20
N VAL A 150 -8.78 9.58 10.84
CA VAL A 150 -8.38 9.14 12.18
C VAL A 150 -8.98 10.05 13.23
N ASP A 151 -9.59 9.47 14.27
CA ASP A 151 -9.99 10.19 15.47
C ASP A 151 -8.80 10.28 16.43
N TYR A 152 -8.23 11.47 16.58
CA TYR A 152 -7.11 11.71 17.48
C TYR A 152 -7.48 11.75 18.97
N THR A 153 -8.72 11.43 19.30
CA THR A 153 -9.16 11.16 20.69
C THR A 153 -9.29 9.66 20.98
N ASP A 154 -9.23 8.81 19.93
CA ASP A 154 -9.23 7.35 20.08
C ASP A 154 -7.80 6.80 20.14
N ARG A 155 -7.35 6.44 21.36
CA ARG A 155 -6.03 5.84 21.61
C ARG A 155 -5.82 4.49 20.92
N SER A 156 -6.88 3.83 20.44
CA SER A 156 -6.76 2.52 19.81
C SER A 156 -6.36 2.61 18.34
N THR A 157 -6.65 3.71 17.67
CA THR A 157 -6.42 3.91 16.22
C THR A 157 -5.39 4.99 15.92
N CYS A 158 -5.39 6.12 16.65
CA CYS A 158 -4.54 7.26 16.31
C CYS A 158 -3.02 6.99 16.33
N PRO A 159 -2.48 6.02 17.11
CA PRO A 159 -1.06 5.71 17.05
C PRO A 159 -0.62 4.92 15.81
N LEU A 160 -1.58 4.38 15.04
CA LEU A 160 -1.26 3.40 13.99
C LEU A 160 -0.94 4.05 12.65
N PHE A 161 -1.75 5.02 12.22
CA PHE A 161 -1.82 5.45 10.85
C PHE A 161 -0.94 6.66 10.53
N GLY A 162 -0.33 6.62 9.33
CA GLY A 162 0.40 7.73 8.73
C GLY A 162 -0.10 7.99 7.30
N ASP A 163 0.31 9.14 6.75
CA ASP A 163 0.00 9.58 5.40
C ASP A 163 1.20 9.34 4.50
N ALA A 164 0.98 8.77 3.33
CA ALA A 164 2.01 8.59 2.31
C ALA A 164 1.42 8.30 0.95
N ALA A 165 2.27 8.41 -0.07
CA ALA A 165 2.02 7.81 -1.37
C ALA A 165 3.31 7.16 -1.91
N ALA A 166 3.14 6.05 -2.63
CA ALA A 166 4.21 5.45 -3.38
C ALA A 166 3.66 4.84 -4.68
N ALA A 167 4.48 4.78 -5.70
CA ALA A 167 4.09 4.38 -7.04
C ALA A 167 5.09 3.39 -7.64
N VAL A 168 4.62 2.53 -8.52
CA VAL A 168 5.46 1.72 -9.40
C VAL A 168 5.08 1.95 -10.86
N LEU A 169 6.06 1.85 -11.75
CA LEU A 169 5.87 1.80 -13.19
C LEU A 169 5.88 0.35 -13.64
N LEU A 170 4.86 -0.04 -14.41
CA LEU A 170 4.78 -1.33 -15.06
C LEU A 170 5.03 -1.20 -16.56
N GLU A 171 5.89 -2.04 -17.10
CA GLU A 171 6.20 -2.15 -18.52
C GLU A 171 6.24 -3.62 -18.96
N ALA A 172 6.07 -3.87 -20.28
CA ALA A 172 6.11 -5.22 -20.83
C ALA A 172 7.49 -5.85 -20.71
N ASN A 173 7.55 -7.11 -20.26
CA ASN A 173 8.76 -7.92 -20.19
C ASN A 173 8.55 -9.27 -20.88
N THR A 174 9.53 -9.73 -21.64
CA THR A 174 9.53 -11.02 -22.34
C THR A 174 10.58 -12.01 -21.83
N GLU A 175 11.37 -11.61 -20.83
CA GLU A 175 12.42 -12.42 -20.21
C GLU A 175 11.90 -13.21 -18.98
N GLY A 176 10.63 -13.07 -18.63
CA GLY A 176 10.02 -13.77 -17.49
C GLY A 176 10.18 -13.07 -16.14
N PHE A 177 10.52 -11.76 -16.12
CA PHE A 177 10.52 -10.92 -14.92
C PHE A 177 9.19 -10.17 -14.78
N GLY A 178 8.90 -9.68 -13.59
CA GLY A 178 7.72 -8.89 -13.27
C GLY A 178 6.72 -9.64 -12.40
N VAL A 179 5.45 -9.28 -12.49
CA VAL A 179 4.35 -9.93 -11.79
C VAL A 179 4.14 -11.33 -12.38
N VAL A 180 4.49 -12.35 -11.60
CA VAL A 180 4.42 -13.75 -12.03
C VAL A 180 3.05 -14.34 -11.77
N ASP A 181 2.51 -14.12 -10.55
CA ASP A 181 1.21 -14.62 -10.10
C ASP A 181 0.64 -13.73 -8.99
N SER A 182 -0.68 -13.77 -8.82
CA SER A 182 -1.39 -13.08 -7.75
C SER A 182 -2.53 -13.95 -7.23
N ILE A 183 -2.64 -14.07 -5.91
CA ILE A 183 -3.76 -14.69 -5.20
C ILE A 183 -4.45 -13.58 -4.43
N LEU A 184 -5.69 -13.28 -4.79
CA LEU A 184 -6.48 -12.22 -4.17
C LEU A 184 -7.80 -12.80 -3.65
N HIS A 185 -8.18 -12.38 -2.47
CA HIS A 185 -9.41 -12.78 -1.79
C HIS A 185 -10.18 -11.60 -1.22
N SER A 186 -11.49 -11.78 -1.06
CA SER A 186 -12.35 -10.86 -0.33
C SER A 186 -13.40 -11.62 0.47
N ASP A 187 -13.82 -11.04 1.60
CA ASP A 187 -14.87 -11.60 2.48
C ASP A 187 -15.67 -10.45 3.11
N GLY A 188 -16.85 -10.19 2.56
CA GLY A 188 -17.73 -9.13 3.02
C GLY A 188 -18.33 -9.34 4.42
N SER A 189 -18.19 -10.53 5.01
CA SER A 189 -18.68 -10.79 6.38
C SER A 189 -17.88 -10.01 7.44
N GLY A 190 -16.72 -9.47 7.10
CA GLY A 190 -15.89 -8.60 7.94
C GLY A 190 -16.33 -7.13 7.99
N GLU A 191 -17.47 -6.76 7.41
CA GLU A 191 -17.96 -5.39 7.25
C GLU A 191 -17.80 -4.52 8.51
N MET A 192 -18.19 -5.02 9.67
CA MET A 192 -18.22 -4.27 10.93
C MET A 192 -16.91 -4.41 11.76
N GLN A 193 -15.88 -5.01 11.21
CA GLN A 193 -14.65 -5.26 11.97
C GLN A 193 -13.53 -4.24 11.66
N LEU A 194 -13.54 -3.62 10.48
CA LEU A 194 -12.66 -2.50 10.12
C LEU A 194 -13.35 -1.68 9.03
N TYR A 195 -13.90 -0.52 9.37
CA TYR A 195 -14.77 0.26 8.49
C TYR A 195 -14.81 1.73 8.86
N MET A 196 -15.37 2.55 7.97
CA MET A 196 -15.85 3.90 8.24
C MET A 196 -17.37 3.93 7.95
N LYS A 197 -18.18 4.26 8.95
CA LYS A 197 -19.62 4.03 8.90
C LYS A 197 -20.35 4.99 7.96
N ALA A 198 -19.99 6.27 7.97
CA ALA A 198 -20.68 7.31 7.22
C ALA A 198 -19.83 7.89 6.10
N GLY A 199 -20.46 8.71 5.26
CA GLY A 199 -19.86 9.31 4.07
C GLY A 199 -20.23 8.58 2.78
N GLY A 200 -20.74 7.34 2.86
CA GLY A 200 -21.24 6.57 1.72
C GLY A 200 -22.75 6.69 1.53
N SER A 201 -23.30 5.90 0.60
CA SER A 201 -24.73 5.92 0.24
C SER A 201 -25.67 5.39 1.34
N ARG A 202 -25.17 4.50 2.22
CA ARG A 202 -25.97 3.95 3.34
C ARG A 202 -26.20 4.98 4.44
N TYR A 203 -25.19 5.78 4.74
CA TYR A 203 -25.20 6.86 5.72
C TYR A 203 -24.54 8.10 5.11
N PRO A 204 -25.27 8.90 4.30
CA PRO A 204 -24.74 10.15 3.77
C PRO A 204 -24.35 11.13 4.88
N ALA A 205 -23.47 12.07 4.58
CA ALA A 205 -23.04 13.06 5.55
C ALA A 205 -24.24 13.89 6.08
N SER A 206 -24.33 14.02 7.39
CA SER A 206 -25.35 14.82 8.10
C SER A 206 -24.77 15.35 9.41
N VAL A 207 -25.46 16.29 10.06
CA VAL A 207 -25.08 16.77 11.39
C VAL A 207 -24.97 15.60 12.39
N GLU A 208 -25.91 14.67 12.36
CA GLU A 208 -25.89 13.49 13.21
C GLU A 208 -24.65 12.62 12.98
N THR A 209 -24.29 12.32 11.72
CA THR A 209 -23.16 11.46 11.42
C THR A 209 -21.83 12.10 11.82
N VAL A 210 -21.73 13.45 11.72
CA VAL A 210 -20.54 14.18 12.17
C VAL A 210 -20.44 14.20 13.69
N GLN A 211 -21.55 14.49 14.40
CA GLN A 211 -21.57 14.52 15.87
C GLN A 211 -21.28 13.17 16.52
N ASN A 212 -21.57 12.07 15.81
CA ASN A 212 -21.29 10.70 16.30
C ASN A 212 -19.94 10.15 15.82
N ASN A 213 -19.05 10.96 15.23
CA ASN A 213 -17.75 10.54 14.70
C ASN A 213 -17.82 9.38 13.69
N TRP A 214 -18.93 9.23 12.93
CA TRP A 214 -19.10 8.12 11.97
C TRP A 214 -18.25 8.26 10.71
N HIS A 215 -17.54 9.38 10.55
CA HIS A 215 -16.61 9.65 9.48
C HIS A 215 -15.15 9.30 9.84
N THR A 216 -14.94 8.56 10.92
CA THR A 216 -13.62 8.09 11.35
C THR A 216 -13.54 6.56 11.29
N ILE A 217 -12.31 6.05 11.32
CA ILE A 217 -12.05 4.61 11.33
C ILE A 217 -12.62 4.00 12.62
N MET A 218 -13.38 2.92 12.44
CA MET A 218 -13.89 2.08 13.50
C MET A 218 -13.37 0.66 13.31
N TRP A 219 -12.94 0.01 14.39
CA TRP A 219 -12.40 -1.34 14.29
C TRP A 219 -12.58 -2.20 15.55
N ASP A 220 -12.62 -3.52 15.34
CA ASP A 220 -12.34 -4.51 16.37
C ASP A 220 -10.88 -4.96 16.22
N GLY A 221 -9.96 -4.33 16.98
CA GLY A 221 -8.53 -4.56 16.85
C GLY A 221 -8.11 -6.02 17.08
N HIS A 222 -8.81 -6.75 17.97
CA HIS A 222 -8.51 -8.17 18.23
C HIS A 222 -8.92 -9.07 17.06
N ALA A 223 -10.14 -8.88 16.54
CA ALA A 223 -10.64 -9.66 15.40
C ALA A 223 -9.79 -9.39 14.14
N VAL A 224 -9.49 -8.12 13.86
CA VAL A 224 -8.64 -7.71 12.73
C VAL A 224 -7.24 -8.31 12.85
N PHE A 225 -6.60 -8.22 14.02
CA PHE A 225 -5.27 -8.78 14.24
C PHE A 225 -5.24 -10.30 14.00
N LYS A 226 -6.19 -11.03 14.59
CA LYS A 226 -6.29 -12.49 14.43
C LYS A 226 -6.48 -12.88 12.96
N ALA A 227 -7.37 -12.20 12.24
CA ALA A 227 -7.63 -12.45 10.84
C ALA A 227 -6.39 -12.14 9.97
N ALA A 228 -5.70 -11.01 10.23
CA ALA A 228 -4.51 -10.60 9.50
C ALA A 228 -3.38 -11.62 9.65
N VAL A 229 -3.08 -12.06 10.89
CA VAL A 229 -2.04 -13.07 11.16
C VAL A 229 -2.30 -14.37 10.39
N SER A 230 -3.54 -14.88 10.40
CA SER A 230 -3.86 -16.12 9.68
C SER A 230 -3.82 -15.90 8.17
N LYS A 231 -4.62 -14.95 7.66
CA LYS A 231 -4.86 -14.79 6.22
C LYS A 231 -3.62 -14.35 5.44
N MET A 232 -2.79 -13.43 6.00
CA MET A 232 -1.52 -13.05 5.36
C MET A 232 -0.52 -14.21 5.33
N SER A 233 -0.40 -14.93 6.44
CA SER A 233 0.52 -16.07 6.53
C SER A 233 0.11 -17.18 5.57
N ASP A 234 -1.17 -17.55 5.57
CA ASP A 234 -1.66 -18.68 4.76
C ASP A 234 -1.54 -18.37 3.26
N VAL A 235 -1.93 -17.18 2.80
CA VAL A 235 -1.83 -16.81 1.37
C VAL A 235 -0.38 -16.66 0.90
N SER A 236 0.53 -16.24 1.79
CA SER A 236 1.96 -16.15 1.47
C SER A 236 2.58 -17.53 1.29
N VAL A 237 2.23 -18.48 2.15
CA VAL A 237 2.68 -19.89 2.01
C VAL A 237 2.06 -20.54 0.78
N GLU A 238 0.76 -20.33 0.53
CA GLU A 238 0.08 -20.82 -0.68
C GLU A 238 0.79 -20.33 -1.96
N MET A 239 1.20 -19.06 -2.00
CA MET A 239 1.95 -18.51 -3.13
C MET A 239 3.30 -19.22 -3.31
N MET A 240 4.04 -19.45 -2.22
CA MET A 240 5.31 -20.19 -2.27
C MET A 240 5.12 -21.63 -2.76
N GLU A 241 4.14 -22.35 -2.22
CA GLU A 241 3.83 -23.74 -2.60
C GLU A 241 3.44 -23.84 -4.08
N ARG A 242 2.60 -22.91 -4.58
CA ARG A 242 2.15 -22.86 -5.97
C ARG A 242 3.32 -22.74 -6.97
N HIS A 243 4.38 -22.06 -6.55
CA HIS A 243 5.58 -21.86 -7.37
C HIS A 243 6.79 -22.72 -6.95
N ASN A 244 6.59 -23.71 -6.06
CA ASN A 244 7.64 -24.55 -5.51
C ASN A 244 8.82 -23.77 -4.91
N LEU A 245 8.54 -22.60 -4.30
CA LEU A 245 9.54 -21.76 -3.64
C LEU A 245 9.71 -22.18 -2.17
N LYS A 246 10.96 -22.18 -1.72
CA LYS A 246 11.32 -22.36 -0.30
C LYS A 246 11.76 -21.02 0.29
N GLY A 247 11.90 -20.94 1.61
CA GLY A 247 12.38 -19.73 2.29
C GLY A 247 13.76 -19.24 1.81
N GLU A 248 14.63 -20.16 1.38
CA GLU A 248 15.93 -19.84 0.81
C GLU A 248 15.84 -19.13 -0.54
N ASP A 249 14.82 -19.43 -1.35
CA ASP A 249 14.59 -18.85 -2.68
C ASP A 249 14.02 -17.42 -2.62
N ILE A 250 13.44 -17.05 -1.48
CA ILE A 250 12.86 -15.72 -1.28
C ILE A 250 13.95 -14.73 -0.91
N ARG A 251 14.09 -13.67 -1.71
CA ARG A 251 14.95 -12.53 -1.37
C ARG A 251 14.32 -11.69 -0.29
N PHE A 252 13.06 -11.26 -0.50
CA PHE A 252 12.30 -10.51 0.50
C PHE A 252 10.81 -10.87 0.52
N LEU A 253 10.25 -10.94 1.72
CA LEU A 253 8.85 -10.67 1.97
C LEU A 253 8.67 -9.15 1.99
N VAL A 254 7.70 -8.63 1.21
CA VAL A 254 7.29 -7.23 1.18
C VAL A 254 5.88 -7.14 1.78
N PRO A 255 5.75 -7.09 3.12
CA PRO A 255 4.46 -7.16 3.77
C PRO A 255 3.82 -5.78 3.88
N HIS A 256 2.51 -5.73 3.90
CA HIS A 256 1.78 -4.58 4.41
C HIS A 256 2.26 -4.23 5.83
N GLN A 257 2.53 -2.96 6.07
CA GLN A 257 3.09 -2.43 7.30
C GLN A 257 1.98 -2.05 8.31
N ALA A 258 1.24 -3.05 8.80
CA ALA A 258 0.16 -2.82 9.76
C ALA A 258 0.63 -2.88 11.22
N ASN A 259 1.48 -3.86 11.52
CA ASN A 259 1.97 -4.17 12.86
C ASN A 259 3.15 -5.13 12.75
N LEU A 260 4.25 -4.83 13.43
CA LEU A 260 5.47 -5.64 13.36
C LEU A 260 5.22 -7.11 13.76
N ARG A 261 4.31 -7.36 14.71
CA ARG A 261 3.95 -8.70 15.17
C ARG A 261 3.25 -9.53 14.08
N ILE A 262 2.48 -8.88 13.18
CA ILE A 262 1.86 -9.55 12.03
C ILE A 262 2.95 -9.91 11.01
N ILE A 263 3.88 -9.00 10.75
CA ILE A 263 5.02 -9.23 9.85
C ILE A 263 5.85 -10.43 10.33
N ASP A 264 6.21 -10.45 11.62
CA ASP A 264 6.99 -11.54 12.22
C ASP A 264 6.26 -12.89 12.17
N ALA A 265 4.94 -12.89 12.39
CA ALA A 265 4.14 -14.10 12.30
C ALA A 265 4.10 -14.65 10.86
N THR A 266 3.95 -13.77 9.86
CA THR A 266 3.97 -14.14 8.45
C THR A 266 5.33 -14.68 8.03
N ALA A 267 6.42 -14.01 8.40
CA ALA A 267 7.79 -14.46 8.10
C ALA A 267 8.07 -15.86 8.69
N ARG A 268 7.73 -16.08 9.97
CA ARG A 268 7.87 -17.38 10.62
C ARG A 268 7.09 -18.48 9.91
N ARG A 269 5.88 -18.19 9.47
CA ARG A 269 5.02 -19.16 8.77
C ARG A 269 5.58 -19.51 7.39
N MET A 270 6.24 -18.56 6.71
CA MET A 270 6.96 -18.76 5.45
C MET A 270 8.32 -19.47 5.63
N GLY A 271 8.80 -19.66 6.85
CA GLY A 271 10.12 -20.24 7.13
C GLY A 271 11.28 -19.32 6.80
N ILE A 272 11.07 -17.99 6.88
CA ILE A 272 12.12 -16.98 6.65
C ILE A 272 12.39 -16.17 7.93
N THR A 273 13.56 -15.56 8.00
CA THR A 273 14.00 -14.70 9.10
C THR A 273 13.62 -13.23 8.85
N GLN A 274 13.60 -12.42 9.89
CA GLN A 274 13.17 -11.03 9.83
C GLN A 274 14.04 -10.16 8.90
N ASP A 275 15.32 -10.49 8.74
CA ASP A 275 16.24 -9.81 7.81
C ASP A 275 15.84 -9.98 6.33
N LYS A 276 14.99 -10.96 6.03
CA LYS A 276 14.32 -11.11 4.72
C LYS A 276 12.96 -10.38 4.64
N CYS A 277 12.61 -9.54 5.59
CA CYS A 277 11.40 -8.72 5.53
C CYS A 277 11.76 -7.27 5.27
N MET A 278 11.10 -6.63 4.30
CA MET A 278 11.16 -5.18 4.16
C MET A 278 10.33 -4.54 5.27
N ILE A 279 10.95 -3.69 6.07
CA ILE A 279 10.32 -3.06 7.24
C ILE A 279 10.59 -1.57 7.22
N ASN A 280 9.54 -0.76 7.29
CA ASN A 280 9.60 0.69 7.45
C ASN A 280 8.46 1.23 8.34
N ILE A 281 7.73 0.32 9.00
CA ILE A 281 6.63 0.67 9.90
C ILE A 281 7.09 1.52 11.07
N ASP A 282 8.32 1.35 11.53
CA ASP A 282 8.90 2.08 12.65
C ASP A 282 8.90 3.59 12.43
N ARG A 283 9.11 4.05 11.20
CA ARG A 283 9.20 5.47 10.84
C ARG A 283 7.98 6.01 10.09
N ASN A 284 7.24 5.16 9.37
CA ASN A 284 6.13 5.60 8.52
C ASN A 284 4.75 5.28 9.10
N GLY A 285 4.67 4.35 10.07
CA GLY A 285 3.40 3.81 10.55
C GLY A 285 2.69 3.01 9.48
N ASN A 286 1.38 2.82 9.65
CA ASN A 286 0.51 2.17 8.68
C ASN A 286 -0.01 3.21 7.67
N THR A 287 0.54 3.20 6.46
CA THR A 287 0.14 4.06 5.34
C THR A 287 -0.76 3.34 4.33
N THR A 288 -1.52 2.34 4.81
CA THR A 288 -2.50 1.56 4.03
C THR A 288 -1.97 1.01 2.70
N ALA A 289 -2.54 1.42 1.55
CA ALA A 289 -2.13 0.93 0.23
C ALA A 289 -0.72 1.39 -0.17
N ALA A 290 -0.17 2.45 0.43
CA ALA A 290 1.17 2.94 0.13
C ALA A 290 2.29 2.11 0.80
N THR A 291 2.00 1.22 1.76
CA THR A 291 3.01 0.51 2.56
C THR A 291 3.92 -0.37 1.72
N ILE A 292 3.37 -1.21 0.84
CA ILE A 292 4.14 -2.14 0.00
C ILE A 292 5.03 -1.38 -1.00
N PRO A 293 4.50 -0.46 -1.85
CA PRO A 293 5.36 0.26 -2.78
C PRO A 293 6.36 1.19 -2.08
N SER A 294 6.07 1.67 -0.87
CA SER A 294 7.00 2.42 -0.04
C SER A 294 8.17 1.55 0.44
N CYS A 295 7.91 0.30 0.83
CA CYS A 295 8.98 -0.65 1.13
C CYS A 295 9.84 -0.94 -0.11
N LEU A 296 9.23 -1.14 -1.27
CA LEU A 296 9.99 -1.33 -2.52
C LEU A 296 10.91 -0.16 -2.82
N TYR A 297 10.46 1.09 -2.58
CA TYR A 297 11.28 2.29 -2.75
C TYR A 297 12.45 2.32 -1.78
N ASP A 298 12.22 2.05 -0.51
CA ASP A 298 13.24 2.12 0.54
C ASP A 298 14.34 1.07 0.34
N TYR A 299 13.98 -0.11 -0.16
CA TYR A 299 14.89 -1.25 -0.38
C TYR A 299 15.35 -1.39 -1.83
N GLU A 300 14.98 -0.50 -2.74
CA GLU A 300 15.30 -0.59 -4.18
C GLU A 300 16.80 -0.85 -4.44
N LYS A 301 17.68 -0.17 -3.68
CA LYS A 301 19.15 -0.30 -3.84
C LYS A 301 19.68 -1.70 -3.47
N GLU A 302 18.95 -2.46 -2.67
CA GLU A 302 19.30 -3.81 -2.25
C GLU A 302 18.80 -4.88 -3.22
N LEU A 303 17.87 -4.52 -4.11
CA LEU A 303 17.26 -5.44 -5.06
C LEU A 303 18.15 -5.67 -6.28
N ARG A 304 18.12 -6.89 -6.79
CA ARG A 304 18.87 -7.31 -7.99
C ARG A 304 17.93 -8.00 -8.97
N LYS A 305 18.24 -7.88 -10.25
CA LYS A 305 17.51 -8.59 -11.31
C LYS A 305 17.46 -10.07 -11.02
N GLY A 306 16.26 -10.64 -10.99
CA GLY A 306 16.02 -12.04 -10.68
C GLY A 306 15.61 -12.34 -9.24
N ASP A 307 15.66 -11.37 -8.32
CA ASP A 307 15.22 -11.54 -6.94
C ASP A 307 13.74 -11.92 -6.88
N ASN A 308 13.43 -12.94 -6.08
CA ASN A 308 12.05 -13.38 -5.83
C ASN A 308 11.48 -12.62 -4.62
N LEU A 309 10.39 -11.90 -4.85
CA LEU A 309 9.68 -11.14 -3.84
C LEU A 309 8.27 -11.70 -3.66
N ILE A 310 7.84 -11.84 -2.41
CA ILE A 310 6.45 -12.13 -2.06
C ILE A 310 5.87 -10.86 -1.42
N LEU A 311 4.97 -10.19 -2.14
CA LEU A 311 4.20 -9.08 -1.61
C LEU A 311 2.96 -9.63 -0.93
N SER A 312 2.66 -9.22 0.30
CA SER A 312 1.51 -9.77 1.04
C SER A 312 0.79 -8.70 1.85
N ALA A 313 -0.54 -8.69 1.79
CA ALA A 313 -1.37 -7.71 2.50
C ALA A 313 -2.67 -8.31 3.01
N PHE A 314 -3.20 -7.65 4.06
CA PHE A 314 -4.55 -7.83 4.59
C PHE A 314 -5.14 -6.46 4.91
N GLY A 315 -6.42 -6.26 4.66
CA GLY A 315 -7.10 -5.00 4.89
C GLY A 315 -8.59 -5.13 5.19
N GLY A 316 -9.19 -3.99 5.48
CA GLY A 316 -10.64 -3.89 5.67
C GLY A 316 -11.41 -4.45 4.48
N GLY A 317 -12.57 -4.98 4.78
CA GLY A 317 -13.44 -5.57 3.77
C GLY A 317 -14.10 -6.88 4.24
N TYR A 318 -13.41 -7.97 4.55
CA TYR A 318 -11.97 -8.09 4.43
C TYR A 318 -11.47 -8.27 2.99
N THR A 319 -10.24 -7.81 2.75
CA THR A 319 -9.50 -8.11 1.54
C THR A 319 -8.11 -8.59 1.91
N TRP A 320 -7.54 -9.56 1.19
CA TRP A 320 -6.17 -10.00 1.40
C TRP A 320 -5.61 -10.66 0.14
N GLY A 321 -4.29 -10.81 0.10
CA GLY A 321 -3.65 -11.48 -1.01
C GLY A 321 -2.15 -11.56 -0.89
N ALA A 322 -1.57 -12.31 -1.81
CA ALA A 322 -0.15 -12.34 -2.07
C ALA A 322 0.12 -12.21 -3.57
N THR A 323 1.20 -11.53 -3.91
CA THR A 323 1.68 -11.41 -5.29
C THR A 323 3.14 -11.82 -5.34
N TYR A 324 3.47 -12.74 -6.22
CA TYR A 324 4.84 -13.13 -6.53
C TYR A 324 5.37 -12.22 -7.64
N VAL A 325 6.45 -11.51 -7.32
CA VAL A 325 7.18 -10.65 -8.26
C VAL A 325 8.59 -11.16 -8.41
N LYS A 326 9.02 -11.38 -9.66
CA LYS A 326 10.42 -11.58 -10.00
C LYS A 326 11.00 -10.25 -10.44
N TRP A 327 11.91 -9.68 -9.65
CA TRP A 327 12.42 -8.33 -9.86
C TRP A 327 13.16 -8.19 -11.20
N ALA A 328 12.99 -7.06 -11.89
CA ALA A 328 13.38 -6.95 -13.31
C ALA A 328 14.70 -6.20 -13.55
N TYR A 329 15.27 -5.50 -12.56
CA TYR A 329 16.46 -4.68 -12.73
C TYR A 329 17.36 -4.68 -11.48
N ASP A 330 18.60 -4.27 -11.64
CA ASP A 330 19.49 -4.02 -10.51
C ASP A 330 19.17 -2.67 -9.89
N GLY A 331 19.08 -2.60 -8.57
CA GLY A 331 18.79 -1.36 -7.85
C GLY A 331 19.74 -0.24 -8.29
N LEU A 332 19.18 0.95 -8.47
CA LEU A 332 19.91 2.10 -8.95
C LEU A 332 21.11 2.36 -8.04
N LYS A 333 22.32 2.35 -8.63
CA LYS A 333 23.52 2.86 -7.95
C LYS A 333 23.30 4.36 -7.72
N ALA A 334 23.52 4.79 -6.47
CA ALA A 334 23.44 6.21 -6.10
C ALA A 334 24.48 7.02 -6.88
#